data_22fa86cf2ded0c521d58653adb0fc719
#
_entry.id   22fa86cf2ded0c521d58653adb0fc719
#
_cell.length_a   1.000
_cell.length_b   1.000
_cell.length_c   1.000
_cell.angle_alpha   90.00
_cell.angle_beta   90.00
_cell.angle_gamma   90.00
#
_symmetry.space_group_name_H-M   'P 1'
#
loop_
_entity.id
_entity.type
_entity.pdbx_description
1 polymer ?
#
loop_
_entity_poly.entity_id
_entity_poly.type
_entity_poly.pdbx_seq_one_letter_code
_entity_poly.pdbx_strand_id
1 'polypeptide(L)'
;MKKPGREAKKLKTLNFRLIFSRIIFTYALLSSSLLWAFSPDDDLSARALLLMDAKTGKILYQKDADVRLPPASTTKVLTAILTLESQKRFNDLLTVSKAATRVPASKLYLKPGQTVSVEDLLYGVLLASANDASVVLAEGIGGSVERFADFMTKKAHDLGATNTHFSNPHGLTAADHYSTARDLALIFRYALKNATFRQIVHTKMSSVRSVSAGKKSARARLISVRNHNRLLWNYDGAIGGKTGYTFAAQKCFVGAVERNGVTLIVSLLGSRDLWGDTKRLLEYGFDNYEALNNSPARGRSITAQQASPHTTKLSALMVSPHDETASKASPDGYILQVGSFREQHRAEALLKAFSDKGFEVFVEKTALNDKGETSYRVRLGPYTQLSEAQQIVQEVFKESGHRAIILPNSMTSDTDAIRSQIGPPL
;
A
#
# COMPACT_ATOMS: atom_id res chain seq x y z
N MET A 1 7.23 76.81 -48.32
CA MET A 1 7.15 75.40 -47.87
C MET A 1 7.38 75.33 -46.34
N LYS A 2 6.30 75.13 -45.53
CA LYS A 2 6.39 75.05 -44.07
C LYS A 2 6.76 73.62 -43.66
N LYS A 3 7.80 73.46 -42.86
CA LYS A 3 8.20 72.14 -42.27
C LYS A 3 7.17 71.71 -41.27
N PRO A 4 6.71 70.44 -41.21
CA PRO A 4 5.75 69.93 -40.23
C PRO A 4 6.36 69.90 -38.82
N GLY A 5 5.63 70.40 -37.85
CA GLY A 5 6.10 70.79 -36.56
C GLY A 5 6.47 69.59 -35.65
N ARG A 6 7.33 69.86 -34.73
CA ARG A 6 7.89 68.99 -33.68
C ARG A 6 6.82 68.28 -32.80
N GLU A 7 5.57 68.77 -32.78
CA GLU A 7 4.48 68.19 -31.99
C GLU A 7 3.94 66.88 -32.53
N ALA A 8 3.86 66.71 -33.86
CA ALA A 8 3.38 65.45 -34.46
C ALA A 8 4.29 64.25 -34.18
N LYS A 9 5.60 64.47 -33.95
CA LYS A 9 6.54 63.43 -33.56
C LYS A 9 6.39 63.02 -32.08
N LYS A 10 6.06 63.94 -31.16
CA LYS A 10 5.85 63.64 -29.76
C LYS A 10 4.58 62.80 -29.51
N LEU A 11 3.50 63.08 -30.29
CA LEU A 11 2.25 62.30 -30.15
C LEU A 11 2.41 60.85 -30.65
N LYS A 12 3.17 60.62 -31.74
CA LYS A 12 3.39 59.26 -32.24
C LYS A 12 4.25 58.41 -31.28
N THR A 13 5.27 59.00 -30.64
CA THR A 13 6.11 58.28 -29.66
C THR A 13 5.38 58.02 -28.32
N LEU A 14 4.45 58.90 -27.92
CA LEU A 14 3.64 58.70 -26.70
C LEU A 14 2.63 57.55 -26.90
N ASN A 15 1.95 57.54 -28.06
CA ASN A 15 1.01 56.43 -28.36
C ASN A 15 1.71 55.07 -28.51
N PHE A 16 2.91 55.05 -29.04
CA PHE A 16 3.69 53.80 -29.20
C PHE A 16 4.12 53.24 -27.83
N ARG A 17 4.53 54.09 -26.90
CA ARG A 17 4.87 53.66 -25.52
C ARG A 17 3.67 53.15 -24.73
N LEU A 18 2.50 53.75 -24.89
CA LEU A 18 1.26 53.32 -24.26
C LEU A 18 0.72 52.02 -24.84
N ILE A 19 0.85 51.77 -26.12
CA ILE A 19 0.47 50.53 -26.78
C ILE A 19 1.44 49.41 -26.39
N PHE A 20 2.74 49.65 -26.33
CA PHE A 20 3.75 48.67 -25.92
C PHE A 20 3.61 48.30 -24.45
N SER A 21 3.31 49.27 -23.57
CA SER A 21 3.04 49.03 -22.15
C SER A 21 1.76 48.21 -21.94
N ARG A 22 0.72 48.43 -22.74
CA ARG A 22 -0.53 47.64 -22.68
C ARG A 22 -0.34 46.22 -23.20
N ILE A 23 0.49 46.03 -24.23
CA ILE A 23 0.81 44.70 -24.77
C ILE A 23 1.64 43.87 -23.76
N ILE A 24 2.63 44.50 -23.11
CA ILE A 24 3.44 43.84 -22.05
C ILE A 24 2.57 43.48 -20.83
N PHE A 25 1.64 44.38 -20.45
CA PHE A 25 0.74 44.13 -19.31
C PHE A 25 -0.29 43.04 -19.61
N THR A 26 -0.80 42.94 -20.85
CA THR A 26 -1.66 41.86 -21.31
C THR A 26 -0.92 40.53 -21.45
N TYR A 27 0.35 40.54 -21.90
CA TYR A 27 1.18 39.33 -21.92
C TYR A 27 1.56 38.85 -20.52
N ALA A 28 1.82 39.75 -19.58
CA ALA A 28 2.05 39.41 -18.16
C ALA A 28 0.78 38.88 -17.46
N LEU A 29 -0.40 39.37 -17.85
CA LEU A 29 -1.68 38.84 -17.34
C LEU A 29 -2.09 37.52 -18.00
N LEU A 30 -1.73 37.27 -19.26
CA LEU A 30 -1.96 36.00 -19.95
C LEU A 30 -0.95 34.93 -19.55
N SER A 31 0.30 35.29 -19.19
CA SER A 31 1.27 34.35 -18.67
C SER A 31 0.97 33.90 -17.22
N SER A 32 0.26 34.70 -16.45
CA SER A 32 -0.18 34.31 -15.09
C SER A 32 -1.42 33.40 -15.08
N SER A 33 -2.16 33.31 -16.20
CA SER A 33 -3.36 32.45 -16.29
C SER A 33 -3.09 31.06 -16.89
N LEU A 34 -1.87 30.76 -17.34
CA LEU A 34 -1.47 29.45 -17.89
C LEU A 34 -0.73 28.55 -16.86
N LEU A 35 -0.63 28.98 -15.61
CA LEU A 35 -0.36 28.11 -14.46
C LEU A 35 -1.68 27.47 -13.96
N TRP A 36 -2.40 26.83 -14.87
CA TRP A 36 -3.30 25.75 -14.45
C TRP A 36 -2.38 24.62 -14.00
N ALA A 37 -2.03 24.70 -12.73
CA ALA A 37 -1.24 23.71 -12.05
C ALA A 37 -1.90 22.34 -12.30
N PHE A 38 -1.16 21.45 -12.97
CA PHE A 38 -1.43 20.02 -12.99
C PHE A 38 -1.90 19.61 -11.58
N SER A 39 -3.17 19.26 -11.47
CA SER A 39 -3.71 18.68 -10.24
C SER A 39 -3.42 17.19 -10.31
N PRO A 40 -2.71 16.61 -9.34
CA PRO A 40 -2.44 15.18 -9.34
C PRO A 40 -3.70 14.31 -9.19
N ASP A 41 -4.89 14.91 -8.94
CA ASP A 41 -6.11 14.20 -8.58
C ASP A 41 -6.54 13.14 -9.60
N ASP A 42 -6.43 13.44 -10.90
CA ASP A 42 -6.90 12.54 -11.96
C ASP A 42 -5.92 11.42 -12.28
N ASP A 43 -4.63 11.59 -11.97
CA ASP A 43 -3.56 10.66 -12.31
C ASP A 43 -3.16 9.71 -11.17
N LEU A 44 -3.62 9.97 -9.93
CA LEU A 44 -3.25 9.16 -8.76
C LEU A 44 -4.31 8.11 -8.46
N SER A 45 -3.91 6.85 -8.58
CA SER A 45 -4.80 5.69 -8.44
C SER A 45 -5.14 5.33 -6.99
N ALA A 46 -4.44 5.92 -6.00
CA ALA A 46 -4.68 5.68 -4.59
C ALA A 46 -6.08 6.16 -4.17
N ARG A 47 -6.76 5.39 -3.32
CA ARG A 47 -8.07 5.75 -2.76
C ARG A 47 -7.98 6.90 -1.78
N ALA A 48 -6.94 6.90 -0.96
CA ALA A 48 -6.64 7.99 -0.04
C ALA A 48 -5.13 8.24 -0.03
N LEU A 49 -4.74 9.50 0.03
CA LEU A 49 -3.34 9.88 0.10
C LEU A 49 -3.13 11.23 0.81
N LEU A 50 -1.89 11.42 1.27
CA LEU A 50 -1.47 12.66 1.90
C LEU A 50 0.02 12.90 1.66
N LEU A 51 0.36 14.16 1.39
CA LEU A 51 1.72 14.68 1.35
C LEU A 51 1.90 15.72 2.46
N MET A 52 2.93 15.57 3.28
CA MET A 52 3.17 16.40 4.45
C MET A 52 4.64 16.85 4.50
N ASP A 53 4.87 18.10 4.87
CA ASP A 53 6.19 18.54 5.31
C ASP A 53 6.53 17.92 6.67
N ALA A 54 7.63 17.18 6.74
CA ALA A 54 7.99 16.45 7.95
C ALA A 54 8.38 17.39 9.11
N LYS A 55 9.00 18.52 8.82
CA LYS A 55 9.48 19.50 9.80
C LYS A 55 8.31 20.20 10.49
N THR A 56 7.42 20.77 9.71
CA THR A 56 6.30 21.59 10.23
C THR A 56 5.06 20.76 10.55
N GLY A 57 4.85 19.63 9.86
CA GLY A 57 3.62 18.84 9.88
C GLY A 57 2.53 19.42 8.98
N LYS A 58 2.87 20.44 8.18
CA LYS A 58 1.94 21.06 7.25
C LYS A 58 1.55 20.06 6.15
N ILE A 59 0.26 19.99 5.89
CA ILE A 59 -0.27 19.19 4.77
C ILE A 59 -0.13 20.04 3.50
N LEU A 60 0.59 19.50 2.53
CA LEU A 60 0.85 20.15 1.24
C LEU A 60 -0.17 19.71 0.19
N TYR A 61 -0.58 18.44 0.23
CA TYR A 61 -1.58 17.87 -0.66
C TYR A 61 -2.31 16.72 0.00
N GLN A 62 -3.59 16.54 -0.32
CA GLN A 62 -4.39 15.45 0.21
C GLN A 62 -5.52 15.05 -0.76
N LYS A 63 -5.87 13.76 -0.73
CA LYS A 63 -7.04 13.20 -1.40
C LYS A 63 -7.68 12.21 -0.44
N ASP A 64 -8.90 12.46 -0.02
CA ASP A 64 -9.69 11.59 0.87
C ASP A 64 -8.88 11.10 2.11
N ALA A 65 -8.01 11.99 2.63
CA ALA A 65 -6.97 11.65 3.61
C ALA A 65 -7.52 11.15 4.96
N ASP A 66 -8.78 11.42 5.26
CA ASP A 66 -9.45 11.07 6.52
C ASP A 66 -10.39 9.86 6.40
N VAL A 67 -10.46 9.26 5.21
CA VAL A 67 -11.25 8.04 4.99
C VAL A 67 -10.59 6.86 5.70
N ARG A 68 -11.34 6.15 6.55
CA ARG A 68 -10.90 4.95 7.25
C ARG A 68 -10.77 3.80 6.26
N LEU A 69 -9.57 3.27 6.13
CA LEU A 69 -9.22 2.17 5.23
C LEU A 69 -8.35 1.14 5.94
N PRO A 70 -8.35 -0.12 5.51
CA PRO A 70 -7.41 -1.10 6.02
C PRO A 70 -5.97 -0.67 5.70
N PRO A 71 -5.08 -0.51 6.71
CA PRO A 71 -3.71 -0.01 6.50
C PRO A 71 -2.74 -1.08 6.02
N ALA A 72 -3.11 -2.34 6.04
CA ALA A 72 -2.21 -3.46 5.82
C ALA A 72 -0.94 -3.35 6.68
N SER A 73 0.21 -3.80 6.19
CA SER A 73 1.46 -3.81 6.97
C SER A 73 2.09 -2.43 7.24
N THR A 74 1.46 -1.31 6.84
CA THR A 74 1.89 0.02 7.36
C THR A 74 1.64 0.13 8.86
N THR A 75 0.72 -0.66 9.42
CA THR A 75 0.51 -0.92 10.86
C THR A 75 1.83 -1.15 11.61
N LYS A 76 2.79 -1.84 11.00
CA LYS A 76 4.06 -2.23 11.63
C LYS A 76 4.97 -1.06 12.00
N VAL A 77 4.70 0.13 11.48
CA VAL A 77 5.38 1.36 11.93
C VAL A 77 5.12 1.56 13.42
N LEU A 78 3.86 1.43 13.86
CA LEU A 78 3.52 1.62 15.27
C LEU A 78 3.97 0.45 16.14
N THR A 79 3.95 -0.78 15.61
CA THR A 79 4.57 -1.92 16.28
C THR A 79 6.04 -1.67 16.58
N ALA A 80 6.78 -1.11 15.62
CA ALA A 80 8.20 -0.76 15.82
C ALA A 80 8.37 0.39 16.83
N ILE A 81 7.52 1.42 16.79
CA ILE A 81 7.56 2.55 17.74
C ILE A 81 7.40 2.03 19.16
N LEU A 82 6.36 1.25 19.45
CA LEU A 82 6.13 0.70 20.78
C LEU A 82 7.27 -0.23 21.24
N THR A 83 7.89 -0.95 20.31
CA THR A 83 9.07 -1.76 20.62
C THR A 83 10.25 -0.88 21.03
N LEU A 84 10.53 0.18 20.27
CA LEU A 84 11.64 1.10 20.53
C LEU A 84 11.45 1.94 21.80
N GLU A 85 10.20 2.17 22.21
CA GLU A 85 9.84 2.89 23.43
C GLU A 85 9.66 1.97 24.64
N SER A 86 9.69 0.66 24.44
CA SER A 86 9.57 -0.30 25.53
C SER A 86 10.83 -0.34 26.39
N GLN A 87 10.73 -0.99 27.56
CA GLN A 87 11.89 -1.22 28.42
C GLN A 87 12.82 -2.34 27.93
N LYS A 88 12.48 -2.98 26.79
CA LYS A 88 13.31 -4.04 26.19
C LYS A 88 14.56 -3.47 25.56
N ARG A 89 15.70 -4.10 25.85
CA ARG A 89 16.97 -3.77 25.20
C ARG A 89 17.07 -4.51 23.85
N PHE A 90 17.87 -4.01 22.93
CA PHE A 90 18.02 -4.60 21.59
C PHE A 90 18.51 -6.04 21.61
N ASN A 91 19.35 -6.39 22.56
CA ASN A 91 19.89 -7.75 22.72
C ASN A 91 19.01 -8.67 23.60
N ASP A 92 17.91 -8.18 24.18
CA ASP A 92 16.97 -9.04 24.90
C ASP A 92 16.38 -10.07 23.94
N LEU A 93 16.38 -11.33 24.38
CA LEU A 93 15.88 -12.45 23.56
C LEU A 93 14.42 -12.70 23.88
N LEU A 94 13.59 -12.71 22.84
CA LEU A 94 12.17 -13.05 22.94
C LEU A 94 11.95 -14.46 22.40
N THR A 95 11.14 -15.24 23.11
CA THR A 95 10.80 -16.61 22.71
C THR A 95 9.65 -16.62 21.72
N VAL A 96 9.80 -17.34 20.63
CA VAL A 96 8.78 -17.52 19.60
C VAL A 96 7.70 -18.47 20.11
N SER A 97 6.49 -17.97 20.24
CA SER A 97 5.32 -18.77 20.63
C SER A 97 4.82 -19.65 19.47
N LYS A 98 4.03 -20.66 19.81
CA LYS A 98 3.33 -21.45 18.79
C LYS A 98 2.29 -20.61 18.02
N ALA A 99 1.66 -19.64 18.68
CA ALA A 99 0.72 -18.70 18.05
C ALA A 99 1.41 -17.83 16.98
N ALA A 100 2.56 -17.22 17.30
CA ALA A 100 3.33 -16.41 16.37
C ALA A 100 3.66 -17.17 15.07
N THR A 101 3.89 -18.48 15.12
CA THR A 101 4.23 -19.25 13.92
C THR A 101 3.05 -19.61 13.04
N ARG A 102 1.81 -19.41 13.50
CA ARG A 102 0.58 -19.75 12.75
C ARG A 102 0.02 -18.60 11.93
N VAL A 103 0.47 -17.36 12.18
CA VAL A 103 0.00 -16.20 11.40
C VAL A 103 0.27 -16.38 9.91
N PRO A 104 -0.58 -15.86 9.00
CA PRO A 104 -0.31 -15.87 7.58
C PRO A 104 0.96 -15.09 7.19
N ALA A 105 1.50 -15.35 6.00
CA ALA A 105 2.66 -14.63 5.46
C ALA A 105 2.34 -13.12 5.22
N SER A 106 3.37 -12.22 5.18
CA SER A 106 4.82 -12.47 5.13
C SER A 106 5.38 -12.91 6.47
N LYS A 107 6.43 -13.73 6.46
CA LYS A 107 7.03 -14.30 7.69
C LYS A 107 8.53 -14.51 7.56
N LEU A 108 9.24 -14.56 8.68
CA LEU A 108 10.60 -15.10 8.78
C LEU A 108 10.60 -16.63 8.83
N TYR A 109 9.42 -17.23 8.97
CA TYR A 109 9.25 -18.68 9.20
C TYR A 109 9.99 -19.14 10.45
N LEU A 110 9.80 -18.40 11.54
CA LEU A 110 10.30 -18.73 12.87
C LEU A 110 9.64 -20.03 13.34
N LYS A 111 10.35 -20.78 14.20
CA LYS A 111 9.83 -22.02 14.78
C LYS A 111 9.51 -21.83 16.27
N PRO A 112 8.51 -22.52 16.81
CA PRO A 112 8.18 -22.43 18.23
C PRO A 112 9.38 -22.76 19.10
N GLY A 113 9.58 -22.01 20.19
CA GLY A 113 10.69 -22.20 21.14
C GLY A 113 12.04 -21.64 20.66
N GLN A 114 12.14 -21.11 19.45
CA GLN A 114 13.31 -20.31 19.07
C GLN A 114 13.34 -18.99 19.85
N THR A 115 14.54 -18.46 20.01
CA THR A 115 14.73 -17.10 20.56
C THR A 115 15.30 -16.18 19.47
N VAL A 116 14.87 -14.95 19.47
CA VAL A 116 15.29 -13.90 18.52
C VAL A 116 15.47 -12.61 19.30
N SER A 117 16.51 -11.85 19.01
CA SER A 117 16.72 -10.56 19.65
C SER A 117 15.66 -9.54 19.24
N VAL A 118 15.39 -8.57 20.11
CA VAL A 118 14.47 -7.45 19.79
C VAL A 118 14.93 -6.71 18.54
N GLU A 119 16.24 -6.49 18.39
CA GLU A 119 16.80 -5.86 17.20
C GLU A 119 16.51 -6.65 15.91
N ASP A 120 16.82 -7.94 15.92
CA ASP A 120 16.55 -8.83 14.79
C ASP A 120 15.06 -8.87 14.41
N LEU A 121 14.17 -8.88 15.42
CA LEU A 121 12.73 -8.83 15.19
C LEU A 121 12.31 -7.51 14.54
N LEU A 122 12.87 -6.36 14.95
CA LEU A 122 12.62 -5.06 14.34
C LEU A 122 13.05 -5.04 12.86
N TYR A 123 14.23 -5.57 12.53
CA TYR A 123 14.66 -5.73 11.13
C TYR A 123 13.70 -6.64 10.35
N GLY A 124 13.28 -7.75 10.92
CA GLY A 124 12.29 -8.64 10.30
C GLY A 124 10.95 -7.94 10.04
N VAL A 125 10.44 -7.17 11.00
CA VAL A 125 9.18 -6.43 10.92
C VAL A 125 9.24 -5.32 9.86
N LEU A 126 10.28 -4.50 9.87
CA LEU A 126 10.34 -3.30 9.03
C LEU A 126 10.82 -3.60 7.60
N LEU A 127 11.81 -4.50 7.41
CA LEU A 127 12.32 -4.82 6.08
C LEU A 127 11.48 -5.88 5.36
N ALA A 128 11.34 -7.06 5.99
CA ALA A 128 10.65 -8.21 5.39
C ALA A 128 9.14 -8.24 5.68
N SER A 129 8.64 -7.28 6.45
CA SER A 129 7.22 -7.21 6.82
C SER A 129 6.72 -8.45 7.57
N ALA A 130 7.57 -9.08 8.39
CA ALA A 130 7.31 -10.34 9.03
C ALA A 130 6.17 -10.27 10.07
N ASN A 131 5.10 -11.03 9.83
CA ASN A 131 3.94 -11.08 10.73
C ASN A 131 4.24 -11.88 11.99
N ASP A 132 4.98 -12.99 11.87
CA ASP A 132 5.45 -13.80 13.01
C ASP A 132 6.33 -12.99 13.96
N ALA A 133 7.28 -12.23 13.43
CA ALA A 133 8.10 -11.31 14.24
C ALA A 133 7.27 -10.23 14.96
N SER A 134 6.22 -9.71 14.28
CA SER A 134 5.33 -8.71 14.89
C SER A 134 4.56 -9.30 16.09
N VAL A 135 4.12 -10.56 15.99
CA VAL A 135 3.45 -11.25 17.11
C VAL A 135 4.41 -11.52 18.25
N VAL A 136 5.66 -11.97 17.97
CA VAL A 136 6.68 -12.19 18.99
C VAL A 136 6.96 -10.90 19.78
N LEU A 137 7.06 -9.76 19.09
CA LEU A 137 7.23 -8.45 19.75
C LEU A 137 6.01 -8.09 20.59
N ALA A 138 4.80 -8.28 20.05
CA ALA A 138 3.57 -7.97 20.78
C ALA A 138 3.43 -8.78 22.07
N GLU A 139 3.67 -10.09 21.99
CA GLU A 139 3.64 -11.00 23.16
C GLU A 139 4.74 -10.63 24.17
N GLY A 140 5.96 -10.34 23.69
CA GLY A 140 7.12 -10.05 24.56
C GLY A 140 7.05 -8.70 25.26
N ILE A 141 6.30 -7.72 24.71
CA ILE A 141 6.19 -6.35 25.23
C ILE A 141 4.83 -6.15 25.91
N GLY A 142 3.75 -6.54 25.26
CA GLY A 142 2.38 -6.37 25.77
C GLY A 142 1.91 -7.50 26.66
N GLY A 143 2.59 -8.65 26.64
CA GLY A 143 2.14 -9.88 27.32
C GLY A 143 1.11 -10.68 26.50
N SER A 144 0.32 -10.01 25.65
CA SER A 144 -0.56 -10.63 24.66
C SER A 144 -0.68 -9.74 23.41
N VAL A 145 -1.18 -10.32 22.31
CA VAL A 145 -1.44 -9.59 21.06
C VAL A 145 -2.52 -8.53 21.26
N GLU A 146 -3.59 -8.88 21.99
CA GLU A 146 -4.73 -8.02 22.24
C GLU A 146 -4.29 -6.78 23.04
N ARG A 147 -3.63 -7.00 24.18
CA ARG A 147 -3.13 -5.90 25.02
C ARG A 147 -2.13 -5.01 24.28
N PHE A 148 -1.29 -5.59 23.44
CA PHE A 148 -0.38 -4.80 22.61
C PHE A 148 -1.14 -3.97 21.56
N ALA A 149 -2.21 -4.50 20.97
CA ALA A 149 -3.08 -3.79 20.06
C ALA A 149 -3.80 -2.61 20.75
N ASP A 150 -4.22 -2.77 22.01
CA ASP A 150 -4.74 -1.66 22.82
C ASP A 150 -3.68 -0.56 23.02
N PHE A 151 -2.43 -0.95 23.31
CA PHE A 151 -1.33 0.01 23.41
C PHE A 151 -1.08 0.72 22.07
N MET A 152 -1.18 0.00 20.95
CA MET A 152 -1.06 0.59 19.63
C MET A 152 -2.15 1.65 19.37
N THR A 153 -3.40 1.30 19.66
CA THR A 153 -4.53 2.22 19.46
C THR A 153 -4.40 3.45 20.36
N LYS A 154 -4.09 3.23 21.65
CA LYS A 154 -3.84 4.34 22.57
C LYS A 154 -2.71 5.25 22.09
N LYS A 155 -1.57 4.68 21.71
CA LYS A 155 -0.42 5.45 21.20
C LYS A 155 -0.77 6.21 19.93
N ALA A 156 -1.53 5.64 19.01
CA ALA A 156 -2.01 6.35 17.82
C ALA A 156 -2.81 7.59 18.22
N HIS A 157 -3.76 7.46 19.13
CA HIS A 157 -4.58 8.57 19.61
C HIS A 157 -3.74 9.64 20.34
N ASP A 158 -2.78 9.23 21.17
CA ASP A 158 -1.85 10.14 21.86
C ASP A 158 -1.01 10.98 20.84
N LEU A 159 -0.79 10.45 19.63
CA LEU A 159 -0.10 11.13 18.53
C LEU A 159 -1.03 11.99 17.65
N GLY A 160 -2.31 12.07 17.98
CA GLY A 160 -3.32 12.79 17.19
C GLY A 160 -3.92 11.98 16.03
N ALA A 161 -3.57 10.71 15.90
CA ALA A 161 -4.10 9.78 14.90
C ALA A 161 -5.43 9.16 15.40
N THR A 162 -6.46 10.00 15.53
CA THR A 162 -7.72 9.67 16.23
C THR A 162 -8.71 8.86 15.38
N ASN A 163 -8.48 8.74 14.07
CA ASN A 163 -9.26 7.91 13.16
C ASN A 163 -8.60 6.54 12.90
N THR A 164 -7.88 6.04 13.89
CA THR A 164 -7.12 4.79 13.81
C THR A 164 -7.50 3.85 14.93
N HIS A 165 -7.72 2.59 14.58
CA HIS A 165 -7.88 1.48 15.51
C HIS A 165 -7.08 0.27 15.04
N PHE A 166 -6.27 -0.29 15.91
CA PHE A 166 -5.47 -1.48 15.65
C PHE A 166 -5.95 -2.65 16.51
N SER A 167 -6.31 -3.75 15.88
CA SER A 167 -6.69 -5.01 16.53
C SER A 167 -5.59 -6.08 16.44
N ASN A 168 -4.48 -5.78 15.76
CA ASN A 168 -3.35 -6.69 15.65
C ASN A 168 -2.05 -5.94 15.30
N PRO A 169 -0.84 -6.54 15.58
CA PRO A 169 0.45 -5.87 15.39
C PRO A 169 0.99 -5.93 13.97
N HIS A 170 0.34 -6.61 13.04
CA HIS A 170 0.89 -6.92 11.72
C HIS A 170 0.12 -6.33 10.54
N GLY A 171 -1.13 -5.90 10.73
CA GLY A 171 -1.95 -5.28 9.69
C GLY A 171 -2.68 -6.27 8.77
N LEU A 172 -2.83 -7.53 9.16
CA LEU A 172 -3.79 -8.41 8.49
C LEU A 172 -5.20 -7.87 8.71
N THR A 173 -6.02 -7.97 7.68
CA THR A 173 -7.37 -7.40 7.69
C THR A 173 -8.23 -8.01 8.79
N ALA A 174 -8.85 -7.15 9.59
CA ALA A 174 -9.90 -7.44 10.55
C ALA A 174 -10.95 -6.32 10.45
N ALA A 175 -12.18 -6.60 10.88
CA ALA A 175 -13.30 -5.67 10.70
C ALA A 175 -13.08 -4.31 11.38
N ASP A 176 -12.41 -4.33 12.52
CA ASP A 176 -12.09 -3.17 13.36
C ASP A 176 -10.65 -2.66 13.21
N HIS A 177 -9.88 -3.15 12.21
CA HIS A 177 -8.50 -2.75 11.96
C HIS A 177 -8.41 -1.75 10.83
N TYR A 178 -8.35 -0.47 11.16
CA TYR A 178 -8.36 0.64 10.19
C TYR A 178 -7.45 1.79 10.59
N SER A 179 -7.10 2.61 9.61
CA SER A 179 -6.41 3.88 9.78
C SER A 179 -6.79 4.82 8.63
N THR A 180 -6.20 6.02 8.60
CA THR A 180 -6.34 6.99 7.52
C THR A 180 -4.97 7.36 6.95
N ALA A 181 -4.93 7.94 5.75
CA ALA A 181 -3.68 8.41 5.17
C ALA A 181 -3.04 9.52 6.04
N ARG A 182 -3.88 10.37 6.66
CA ARG A 182 -3.44 11.41 7.61
C ARG A 182 -2.82 10.79 8.85
N ASP A 183 -3.51 9.86 9.47
CA ASP A 183 -3.08 9.24 10.73
C ASP A 183 -1.77 8.48 10.57
N LEU A 184 -1.63 7.73 9.46
CA LEU A 184 -0.38 7.04 9.15
C LEU A 184 0.78 8.02 8.91
N ALA A 185 0.54 9.17 8.27
CA ALA A 185 1.55 10.21 8.11
C ALA A 185 1.98 10.82 9.46
N LEU A 186 1.04 11.07 10.38
CA LEU A 186 1.33 11.53 11.74
C LEU A 186 2.17 10.51 12.52
N ILE A 187 1.76 9.24 12.50
CA ILE A 187 2.49 8.14 13.12
C ILE A 187 3.90 8.03 12.53
N PHE A 188 4.05 8.11 11.21
CA PHE A 188 5.35 8.00 10.55
C PHE A 188 6.24 9.21 10.85
N ARG A 189 5.66 10.42 10.86
CA ARG A 189 6.36 11.64 11.27
C ARG A 189 6.94 11.53 12.68
N TYR A 190 6.16 10.96 13.59
CA TYR A 190 6.64 10.69 14.94
C TYR A 190 7.77 9.66 14.96
N ALA A 191 7.62 8.55 14.23
CA ALA A 191 8.62 7.50 14.11
C ALA A 191 9.97 8.02 13.60
N LEU A 192 9.97 8.97 12.67
CA LEU A 192 11.18 9.59 12.12
C LEU A 192 11.98 10.39 13.16
N LYS A 193 11.43 10.74 14.32
CA LYS A 193 12.21 11.37 15.41
C LYS A 193 13.19 10.39 16.06
N ASN A 194 12.91 9.09 15.98
CA ASN A 194 13.77 8.05 16.54
C ASN A 194 14.88 7.68 15.53
N ALA A 195 16.15 7.88 15.93
CA ALA A 195 17.31 7.62 15.06
C ALA A 195 17.43 6.15 14.66
N THR A 196 17.14 5.22 15.58
CA THR A 196 17.18 3.78 15.29
C THR A 196 16.09 3.38 14.30
N PHE A 197 14.88 3.94 14.43
CA PHE A 197 13.83 3.71 13.44
C PHE A 197 14.28 4.16 12.04
N ARG A 198 14.83 5.38 11.92
CA ARG A 198 15.36 5.89 10.65
C ARG A 198 16.43 4.97 10.07
N GLN A 199 17.36 4.51 10.89
CA GLN A 199 18.43 3.58 10.48
C GLN A 199 17.83 2.29 9.91
N ILE A 200 16.89 1.65 10.63
CA ILE A 200 16.30 0.38 10.20
C ILE A 200 15.50 0.54 8.90
N VAL A 201 14.62 1.56 8.78
CA VAL A 201 13.82 1.74 7.57
C VAL A 201 14.64 2.17 6.35
N HIS A 202 15.83 2.73 6.56
CA HIS A 202 16.80 3.07 5.51
C HIS A 202 17.62 1.86 5.05
N THR A 203 17.74 0.84 5.89
CA THR A 203 18.53 -0.36 5.60
C THR A 203 17.91 -1.13 4.43
N LYS A 204 18.72 -1.40 3.39
CA LYS A 204 18.31 -2.12 2.18
C LYS A 204 18.21 -3.63 2.41
N MET A 205 19.20 -4.18 3.08
CA MET A 205 19.31 -5.62 3.37
C MET A 205 19.93 -5.83 4.75
N SER A 206 19.52 -6.90 5.44
CA SER A 206 20.08 -7.32 6.72
C SER A 206 19.94 -8.82 6.89
N SER A 207 20.41 -9.36 8.02
CA SER A 207 20.20 -10.75 8.42
C SER A 207 19.59 -10.78 9.81
N VAL A 208 18.61 -11.64 9.99
CA VAL A 208 17.94 -11.92 11.28
C VAL A 208 18.47 -13.25 11.81
N ARG A 209 18.94 -13.25 13.04
CA ARG A 209 19.45 -14.45 13.72
C ARG A 209 18.39 -15.04 14.63
N SER A 210 17.96 -16.26 14.38
CA SER A 210 17.12 -17.04 15.29
C SER A 210 17.89 -18.21 15.87
N VAL A 211 17.69 -18.49 17.16
CA VAL A 211 18.45 -19.53 17.87
C VAL A 211 17.48 -20.57 18.42
N SER A 212 17.73 -21.83 18.14
CA SER A 212 17.00 -22.97 18.72
C SER A 212 17.82 -23.58 19.86
N ALA A 213 17.20 -23.80 21.01
CA ALA A 213 17.79 -24.61 22.05
C ALA A 213 17.90 -26.06 21.57
N GLY A 214 19.10 -26.61 21.55
CA GLY A 214 19.35 -28.01 21.22
C GLY A 214 19.79 -28.79 22.46
N LYS A 215 19.53 -30.12 22.47
CA LYS A 215 19.95 -31.00 23.59
C LYS A 215 21.46 -31.00 23.87
N LYS A 216 22.30 -30.71 22.85
CA LYS A 216 23.77 -30.69 22.98
C LYS A 216 24.41 -29.34 22.65
N SER A 217 23.74 -28.47 21.87
CA SER A 217 24.22 -27.15 21.50
C SER A 217 23.11 -26.28 20.92
N ALA A 218 23.20 -24.97 21.07
CA ALA A 218 22.32 -24.00 20.43
C ALA A 218 22.62 -23.98 18.90
N ARG A 219 21.58 -24.01 18.07
CA ARG A 219 21.72 -23.88 16.61
C ARG A 219 21.18 -22.52 16.19
N ALA A 220 22.04 -21.70 15.61
CA ALA A 220 21.68 -20.43 15.01
C ALA A 220 21.28 -20.61 13.53
N ARG A 221 20.22 -19.95 13.11
CA ARG A 221 19.79 -19.79 11.72
C ARG A 221 19.85 -18.32 11.36
N LEU A 222 20.57 -17.97 10.28
CA LEU A 222 20.56 -16.65 9.70
C LEU A 222 19.51 -16.60 8.58
N ILE A 223 18.67 -15.57 8.60
CA ILE A 223 17.59 -15.34 7.65
C ILE A 223 17.86 -14.01 6.98
N SER A 224 18.21 -14.04 5.70
CA SER A 224 18.38 -12.81 4.93
C SER A 224 17.04 -12.09 4.77
N VAL A 225 17.00 -10.79 5.05
CA VAL A 225 15.82 -9.93 4.91
C VAL A 225 16.15 -8.75 3.99
N ARG A 226 15.20 -8.49 3.07
CA ARG A 226 15.30 -7.38 2.12
C ARG A 226 14.17 -6.40 2.35
N ASN A 227 14.49 -5.11 2.31
CA ASN A 227 13.50 -4.07 2.43
C ASN A 227 12.58 -4.03 1.20
N HIS A 228 11.28 -4.02 1.44
CA HIS A 228 10.27 -3.95 0.38
C HIS A 228 10.08 -2.55 -0.21
N ASN A 229 10.65 -1.52 0.42
CA ASN A 229 10.60 -0.14 -0.10
C ASN A 229 11.52 0.02 -1.30
N ARG A 230 10.96 0.05 -2.51
CA ARG A 230 11.74 0.17 -3.76
C ARG A 230 12.38 1.55 -3.93
N LEU A 231 11.90 2.60 -3.26
CA LEU A 231 12.48 3.94 -3.35
C LEU A 231 13.95 3.94 -2.90
N LEU A 232 14.32 3.10 -1.95
CA LEU A 232 15.70 2.99 -1.46
C LEU A 232 16.72 2.62 -2.56
N TRP A 233 16.28 2.04 -3.67
CA TRP A 233 17.16 1.62 -4.79
C TRP A 233 17.10 2.53 -6.00
N ASN A 234 15.99 3.26 -6.19
CA ASN A 234 15.71 3.92 -7.47
C ASN A 234 15.06 5.31 -7.33
N TYR A 235 15.20 5.95 -6.15
CA TYR A 235 14.67 7.28 -5.91
C TYR A 235 15.60 8.05 -4.97
N ASP A 236 16.15 9.14 -5.48
CA ASP A 236 17.12 9.95 -4.75
C ASP A 236 16.50 10.61 -3.52
N GLY A 237 17.29 10.67 -2.42
CA GLY A 237 16.85 11.23 -1.15
C GLY A 237 15.92 10.33 -0.35
N ALA A 238 15.65 9.07 -0.76
CA ALA A 238 14.78 8.18 -0.01
C ALA A 238 15.32 7.88 1.39
N ILE A 239 14.62 8.34 2.44
CA ILE A 239 14.95 8.08 3.84
C ILE A 239 14.52 6.66 4.23
N GLY A 240 13.30 6.26 3.87
CA GLY A 240 12.74 4.97 4.22
C GLY A 240 11.23 4.97 4.22
N GLY A 241 10.64 3.84 4.60
CA GLY A 241 9.19 3.71 4.65
C GLY A 241 8.73 2.29 4.85
N LYS A 242 7.42 2.11 4.97
CA LYS A 242 6.77 0.82 5.13
C LYS A 242 5.71 0.58 4.08
N THR A 243 5.82 -0.53 3.34
CA THR A 243 4.82 -1.01 2.41
C THR A 243 3.77 -1.87 3.10
N GLY A 244 2.56 -1.91 2.55
CA GLY A 244 1.49 -2.80 2.96
C GLY A 244 0.72 -3.36 1.78
N TYR A 245 0.24 -4.57 1.91
CA TYR A 245 -0.71 -5.17 0.98
C TYR A 245 -1.56 -6.22 1.67
N THR A 246 -2.85 -6.12 1.48
CA THR A 246 -3.83 -7.21 1.60
C THR A 246 -4.83 -7.05 0.47
N PHE A 247 -5.62 -8.07 0.20
CA PHE A 247 -6.65 -7.97 -0.84
C PHE A 247 -7.61 -6.80 -0.57
N ALA A 248 -8.08 -6.64 0.67
CA ALA A 248 -8.99 -5.56 1.06
C ALA A 248 -8.32 -4.18 1.06
N ALA A 249 -7.06 -4.09 1.50
CA ALA A 249 -6.32 -2.84 1.57
C ALA A 249 -5.77 -2.38 0.23
N GLN A 250 -5.58 -3.30 -0.73
CA GLN A 250 -4.76 -3.07 -1.91
C GLN A 250 -3.33 -2.63 -1.52
N LYS A 251 -2.61 -1.91 -2.37
CA LYS A 251 -1.23 -1.48 -2.07
C LYS A 251 -1.27 -0.22 -1.20
N CYS A 252 -0.51 -0.25 -0.10
CA CYS A 252 -0.35 0.85 0.85
C CYS A 252 1.13 1.17 1.04
N PHE A 253 1.41 2.43 1.34
CA PHE A 253 2.76 2.90 1.65
C PHE A 253 2.70 4.11 2.59
N VAL A 254 3.63 4.17 3.51
CA VAL A 254 3.99 5.38 4.23
C VAL A 254 5.50 5.49 4.27
N GLY A 255 6.05 6.66 3.94
CA GLY A 255 7.49 6.85 3.87
C GLY A 255 7.90 8.30 3.74
N ALA A 256 9.22 8.54 3.75
CA ALA A 256 9.78 9.87 3.63
C ALA A 256 10.94 9.93 2.64
N VAL A 257 11.08 11.10 2.04
CA VAL A 257 12.16 11.47 1.11
C VAL A 257 12.66 12.86 1.46
N GLU A 258 13.96 13.08 1.36
CA GLU A 258 14.59 14.38 1.60
C GLU A 258 15.34 14.83 0.34
N ARG A 259 15.11 16.09 -0.06
CA ARG A 259 15.88 16.78 -1.11
C ARG A 259 16.10 18.22 -0.70
N ASN A 260 17.31 18.72 -0.87
CA ASN A 260 17.69 20.12 -0.61
C ASN A 260 17.24 20.62 0.78
N GLY A 261 17.32 19.77 1.82
CA GLY A 261 16.93 20.10 3.18
C GLY A 261 15.41 20.09 3.46
N VAL A 262 14.60 19.76 2.46
CA VAL A 262 13.16 19.56 2.61
C VAL A 262 12.87 18.07 2.73
N THR A 263 12.22 17.67 3.82
CA THR A 263 11.77 16.29 4.04
C THR A 263 10.26 16.20 3.84
N LEU A 264 9.83 15.41 2.87
CA LEU A 264 8.43 15.14 2.59
C LEU A 264 8.04 13.75 3.07
N ILE A 265 6.89 13.64 3.74
CA ILE A 265 6.24 12.39 4.09
C ILE A 265 5.09 12.16 3.14
N VAL A 266 5.03 10.96 2.56
CA VAL A 266 3.88 10.51 1.77
C VAL A 266 3.18 9.36 2.47
N SER A 267 1.85 9.34 2.41
CA SER A 267 1.02 8.23 2.88
C SER A 267 -0.03 7.91 1.82
N LEU A 268 -0.08 6.66 1.37
CA LEU A 268 -1.00 6.18 0.33
C LEU A 268 -1.71 4.92 0.82
N LEU A 269 -3.03 4.89 0.65
CA LEU A 269 -3.88 3.73 0.93
C LEU A 269 -4.70 3.37 -0.31
N GLY A 270 -4.77 2.08 -0.62
CA GLY A 270 -5.59 1.57 -1.71
C GLY A 270 -5.10 1.93 -3.10
N SER A 271 -3.79 2.03 -3.33
CA SER A 271 -3.21 2.33 -4.64
C SER A 271 -3.20 1.11 -5.56
N ARG A 272 -3.43 1.33 -6.85
CA ARG A 272 -3.24 0.33 -7.92
C ARG A 272 -1.82 0.39 -8.49
N ASP A 273 -1.21 1.58 -8.56
CA ASP A 273 0.17 1.82 -9.00
C ASP A 273 0.99 2.49 -7.89
N LEU A 274 1.36 1.73 -6.86
CA LEU A 274 2.00 2.27 -5.66
C LEU A 274 3.20 3.15 -5.93
N TRP A 275 4.10 2.69 -6.79
CA TRP A 275 5.37 3.39 -7.00
C TRP A 275 5.23 4.55 -7.97
N GLY A 276 4.34 4.45 -8.97
CA GLY A 276 3.98 5.56 -9.83
C GLY A 276 3.28 6.68 -9.05
N ASP A 277 2.24 6.33 -8.27
CA ASP A 277 1.54 7.30 -7.43
C ASP A 277 2.48 8.00 -6.44
N THR A 278 3.34 7.21 -5.76
CA THR A 278 4.30 7.76 -4.78
C THR A 278 5.28 8.73 -5.43
N LYS A 279 5.87 8.36 -6.57
CA LYS A 279 6.84 9.22 -7.27
C LYS A 279 6.17 10.50 -7.79
N ARG A 280 5.01 10.39 -8.46
CA ARG A 280 4.28 11.56 -8.96
C ARG A 280 3.93 12.54 -7.83
N LEU A 281 3.47 12.02 -6.69
CA LEU A 281 3.12 12.86 -5.54
C LEU A 281 4.35 13.54 -4.92
N LEU A 282 5.49 12.85 -4.85
CA LEU A 282 6.75 13.41 -4.35
C LEU A 282 7.31 14.48 -5.31
N GLU A 283 7.38 14.21 -6.63
CA GLU A 283 7.83 15.20 -7.61
C GLU A 283 6.95 16.43 -7.56
N TYR A 284 5.61 16.26 -7.58
CA TYR A 284 4.69 17.39 -7.42
C TYR A 284 4.99 18.20 -6.15
N GLY A 285 5.27 17.52 -5.03
CA GLY A 285 5.59 18.18 -3.76
C GLY A 285 6.89 18.95 -3.78
N PHE A 286 7.96 18.39 -4.34
CA PHE A 286 9.26 19.08 -4.42
C PHE A 286 9.24 20.21 -5.44
N ASP A 287 8.67 20.01 -6.63
CA ASP A 287 8.60 21.01 -7.69
C ASP A 287 7.77 22.24 -7.31
N ASN A 288 6.77 22.05 -6.44
CA ASN A 288 5.86 23.10 -6.02
C ASN A 288 5.99 23.49 -4.53
N TYR A 289 7.07 23.09 -3.85
CA TYR A 289 7.18 23.18 -2.40
C TYR A 289 6.90 24.57 -1.84
N GLU A 290 7.52 25.61 -2.39
CA GLU A 290 7.34 26.99 -1.91
C GLU A 290 5.89 27.47 -2.05
N ALA A 291 5.27 27.17 -3.19
CA ALA A 291 3.87 27.55 -3.44
C ALA A 291 2.90 26.79 -2.50
N LEU A 292 3.15 25.48 -2.29
CA LEU A 292 2.35 24.64 -1.42
C LEU A 292 2.55 25.02 0.06
N ASN A 293 3.78 25.37 0.42
CA ASN A 293 4.11 25.76 1.79
C ASN A 293 3.51 27.11 2.18
N ASN A 294 3.29 28.01 1.24
CA ASN A 294 2.70 29.32 1.47
C ASN A 294 1.17 29.37 1.25
N SER A 295 0.54 28.27 0.88
CA SER A 295 -0.90 28.17 0.59
C SER A 295 -1.60 27.20 1.55
N PRO A 296 -2.95 27.25 1.69
CA PRO A 296 -3.71 26.15 2.31
C PRO A 296 -3.47 24.82 1.59
N ALA A 297 -3.67 23.69 2.30
CA ALA A 297 -3.53 22.36 1.71
C ALA A 297 -4.39 22.23 0.46
N ARG A 298 -3.79 21.75 -0.65
CA ARG A 298 -4.48 21.50 -1.91
C ARG A 298 -5.01 20.06 -1.95
N GLY A 299 -6.00 19.83 -2.80
CA GLY A 299 -6.60 18.51 -3.03
C GLY A 299 -7.99 18.36 -2.42
N ARG A 300 -8.57 17.20 -2.67
CA ARG A 300 -9.94 16.88 -2.25
C ARG A 300 -9.94 16.22 -0.88
N SER A 301 -10.83 16.63 0.00
CA SER A 301 -11.14 15.94 1.26
C SER A 301 -12.64 15.71 1.35
N ILE A 302 -13.03 14.45 1.46
CA ILE A 302 -14.39 14.09 1.89
C ILE A 302 -14.34 14.03 3.41
N THR A 303 -15.14 14.87 4.09
CA THR A 303 -15.28 14.75 5.55
C THR A 303 -15.93 13.41 5.88
N ALA A 304 -15.57 12.83 7.03
CA ALA A 304 -16.07 11.51 7.47
C ALA A 304 -17.61 11.41 7.49
N GLN A 305 -18.31 12.55 7.56
CA GLN A 305 -19.77 12.65 7.49
C GLN A 305 -20.34 12.56 6.07
N GLN A 306 -19.53 12.77 5.03
CA GLN A 306 -19.94 12.68 3.61
C GLN A 306 -19.51 11.35 2.96
N ALA A 307 -18.80 10.50 3.67
CA ALA A 307 -18.55 9.13 3.28
C ALA A 307 -19.89 8.37 3.34
N SER A 308 -20.73 8.57 2.31
CA SER A 308 -21.96 7.83 2.09
C SER A 308 -21.72 6.31 2.08
N PRO A 309 -22.75 5.50 2.34
CA PRO A 309 -22.70 4.08 2.71
C PRO A 309 -22.13 3.10 1.68
N HIS A 310 -21.42 3.57 0.66
CA HIS A 310 -20.67 2.69 -0.23
C HIS A 310 -19.54 1.91 0.47
N THR A 311 -19.08 2.36 1.64
CA THR A 311 -18.09 1.65 2.46
C THR A 311 -18.71 0.48 3.24
N THR A 312 -20.02 0.53 3.50
CA THR A 312 -20.76 -0.53 4.20
C THR A 312 -20.93 -1.80 3.34
N LYS A 313 -20.91 -1.67 2.00
CA LYS A 313 -21.00 -2.84 1.12
C LYS A 313 -19.72 -3.67 1.03
N LEU A 314 -18.54 -3.13 1.37
CA LEU A 314 -17.32 -3.94 1.45
C LEU A 314 -17.20 -4.69 2.78
N SER A 315 -17.78 -4.18 3.86
CA SER A 315 -17.88 -4.90 5.15
C SER A 315 -18.89 -6.05 5.09
N ALA A 316 -19.91 -5.95 4.23
CA ALA A 316 -20.91 -7.00 4.05
C ALA A 316 -20.41 -8.22 3.23
N LEU A 317 -19.20 -8.16 2.66
CA LEU A 317 -18.56 -9.30 1.98
C LEU A 317 -17.72 -10.17 2.93
N MET A 318 -17.66 -9.83 4.22
CA MET A 318 -17.14 -10.70 5.27
C MET A 318 -18.31 -11.30 6.04
N VAL A 319 -18.96 -12.31 5.44
CA VAL A 319 -20.04 -13.06 6.08
C VAL A 319 -19.48 -13.92 7.21
N SER A 320 -19.93 -13.66 8.43
CA SER A 320 -19.97 -14.65 9.50
C SER A 320 -20.86 -15.81 9.07
N PRO A 321 -20.60 -17.07 9.50
CA PRO A 321 -21.45 -18.19 9.14
C PRO A 321 -22.75 -18.14 9.96
N HIS A 322 -23.79 -17.50 9.47
CA HIS A 322 -25.20 -17.62 9.77
C HIS A 322 -25.92 -16.31 9.38
N ASP A 323 -26.36 -16.26 8.12
CA ASP A 323 -27.67 -15.70 7.74
C ASP A 323 -27.96 -16.09 6.28
N GLU A 324 -28.90 -17.01 6.14
CA GLU A 324 -29.54 -17.34 4.86
C GLU A 324 -30.57 -16.26 4.57
N THR A 325 -30.27 -15.30 3.69
CA THR A 325 -31.26 -14.69 2.78
C THR A 325 -30.57 -13.81 1.73
N ALA A 326 -30.83 -14.12 0.47
CA ALA A 326 -30.73 -13.29 -0.75
C ALA A 326 -29.34 -12.82 -1.19
N SER A 327 -28.53 -13.73 -1.73
CA SER A 327 -27.46 -13.46 -2.68
C SER A 327 -28.06 -13.14 -4.06
N LYS A 328 -27.82 -11.91 -4.58
CA LYS A 328 -28.03 -11.65 -6.01
C LYS A 328 -26.96 -12.41 -6.78
N ALA A 329 -27.38 -13.48 -7.47
CA ALA A 329 -26.53 -14.24 -8.37
C ALA A 329 -25.94 -13.33 -9.46
N SER A 330 -24.65 -13.52 -9.79
CA SER A 330 -24.07 -12.94 -11.02
C SER A 330 -24.75 -13.63 -12.20
N PRO A 331 -25.26 -12.91 -13.19
CA PRO A 331 -25.97 -13.53 -14.32
C PRO A 331 -25.12 -14.55 -15.09
N ASP A 332 -23.78 -14.44 -15.03
CA ASP A 332 -22.84 -15.29 -15.79
C ASP A 332 -22.05 -16.26 -14.89
N GLY A 333 -22.37 -16.35 -13.58
CA GLY A 333 -21.68 -17.24 -12.64
C GLY A 333 -20.34 -16.70 -12.13
N TYR A 334 -19.50 -17.60 -11.59
CA TYR A 334 -18.24 -17.29 -10.92
C TYR A 334 -17.10 -18.17 -11.44
N ILE A 335 -15.89 -17.60 -11.47
CA ILE A 335 -14.63 -18.30 -11.80
C ILE A 335 -13.66 -18.15 -10.65
N LEU A 336 -12.87 -19.18 -10.38
CA LEU A 336 -11.80 -19.16 -9.39
C LEU A 336 -10.45 -19.00 -10.08
N GLN A 337 -9.68 -17.98 -9.74
CA GLN A 337 -8.29 -17.83 -10.19
C GLN A 337 -7.32 -18.34 -9.14
N VAL A 338 -6.51 -19.34 -9.49
CA VAL A 338 -5.52 -19.99 -8.59
C VAL A 338 -4.08 -19.59 -8.88
N GLY A 339 -3.82 -18.96 -10.01
CA GLY A 339 -2.48 -18.49 -10.37
C GLY A 339 -2.47 -17.52 -11.53
N SER A 340 -1.37 -16.76 -11.65
CA SER A 340 -1.08 -15.89 -12.80
C SER A 340 0.43 -15.88 -13.04
N PHE A 341 0.85 -16.17 -14.26
CA PHE A 341 2.26 -16.37 -14.64
C PHE A 341 2.59 -15.57 -15.90
N ARG A 342 3.84 -15.11 -16.02
CA ARG A 342 4.36 -14.55 -17.26
C ARG A 342 4.81 -15.63 -18.23
N GLU A 343 5.22 -16.79 -17.70
CA GLU A 343 5.75 -17.94 -18.45
C GLU A 343 4.68 -19.01 -18.60
N GLN A 344 4.36 -19.39 -19.84
CA GLN A 344 3.31 -20.35 -20.16
C GLN A 344 3.52 -21.70 -19.49
N HIS A 345 4.73 -22.24 -19.51
CA HIS A 345 5.04 -23.54 -18.94
C HIS A 345 4.75 -23.66 -17.43
N ARG A 346 4.84 -22.52 -16.67
CA ARG A 346 4.47 -22.50 -15.25
C ARG A 346 2.95 -22.55 -15.03
N ALA A 347 2.20 -21.91 -15.92
CA ALA A 347 0.73 -22.00 -15.88
C ALA A 347 0.28 -23.42 -16.23
N GLU A 348 0.90 -24.05 -17.24
CA GLU A 348 0.61 -25.44 -17.64
C GLU A 348 0.98 -26.46 -16.55
N ALA A 349 2.08 -26.25 -15.85
CA ALA A 349 2.45 -27.10 -14.71
C ALA A 349 1.40 -27.01 -13.58
N LEU A 350 0.90 -25.83 -13.29
CA LEU A 350 -0.14 -25.64 -12.28
C LEU A 350 -1.49 -26.20 -12.77
N LEU A 351 -1.84 -26.00 -14.05
CA LEU A 351 -3.03 -26.60 -14.67
C LEU A 351 -3.00 -28.13 -14.49
N LYS A 352 -1.89 -28.78 -14.87
CA LYS A 352 -1.75 -30.22 -14.73
C LYS A 352 -1.93 -30.66 -13.27
N ALA A 353 -1.32 -29.97 -12.31
CA ALA A 353 -1.39 -30.32 -10.89
C ALA A 353 -2.82 -30.24 -10.34
N PHE A 354 -3.68 -29.36 -10.86
CA PHE A 354 -5.09 -29.26 -10.50
C PHE A 354 -5.96 -30.26 -11.28
N SER A 355 -5.69 -30.46 -12.55
CA SER A 355 -6.37 -31.47 -13.39
C SER A 355 -6.15 -32.88 -12.84
N ASP A 356 -4.92 -33.23 -12.43
CA ASP A 356 -4.59 -34.52 -11.82
C ASP A 356 -5.34 -34.76 -10.49
N LYS A 357 -5.86 -33.71 -9.86
CA LYS A 357 -6.71 -33.75 -8.65
C LYS A 357 -8.20 -33.72 -8.94
N GLY A 358 -8.60 -33.72 -10.21
CA GLY A 358 -9.98 -33.76 -10.62
C GLY A 358 -10.70 -32.41 -10.71
N PHE A 359 -9.97 -31.29 -10.59
CA PHE A 359 -10.59 -29.95 -10.75
C PHE A 359 -10.75 -29.61 -12.24
N GLU A 360 -11.91 -28.99 -12.59
CA GLU A 360 -12.08 -28.35 -13.90
C GLU A 360 -11.21 -27.08 -13.97
N VAL A 361 -10.07 -27.16 -14.63
CA VAL A 361 -9.07 -26.09 -14.69
C VAL A 361 -8.70 -25.74 -16.12
N PHE A 362 -8.50 -24.45 -16.38
CA PHE A 362 -8.05 -23.96 -17.68
C PHE A 362 -7.06 -22.81 -17.53
N VAL A 363 -6.29 -22.55 -18.60
CA VAL A 363 -5.38 -21.41 -18.68
C VAL A 363 -5.95 -20.37 -19.64
N GLU A 364 -6.06 -19.14 -19.16
CA GLU A 364 -6.43 -18.00 -19.98
C GLU A 364 -5.22 -17.12 -20.26
N LYS A 365 -4.98 -16.82 -21.54
CA LYS A 365 -3.95 -15.89 -21.98
C LYS A 365 -4.54 -14.48 -22.06
N THR A 366 -3.97 -13.52 -21.33
CA THR A 366 -4.46 -12.13 -21.27
C THR A 366 -3.31 -11.18 -21.57
N ALA A 367 -3.56 -10.13 -22.37
CA ALA A 367 -2.62 -9.03 -22.55
C ALA A 367 -2.48 -8.23 -21.22
N LEU A 368 -1.26 -7.92 -20.81
CA LEU A 368 -0.97 -7.18 -19.57
C LEU A 368 -0.90 -5.68 -19.80
N ASN A 369 -0.51 -5.24 -20.99
CA ASN A 369 -0.39 -3.84 -21.38
C ASN A 369 -0.31 -3.70 -22.91
N ASP A 370 -0.36 -2.46 -23.39
CA ASP A 370 -0.24 -2.08 -24.82
C ASP A 370 1.13 -2.44 -25.44
N LYS A 371 2.09 -2.93 -24.66
CA LYS A 371 3.43 -3.35 -25.09
C LYS A 371 3.52 -4.84 -25.46
N GLY A 372 2.39 -5.55 -25.50
CA GLY A 372 2.34 -6.95 -25.89
C GLY A 372 2.81 -7.94 -24.81
N GLU A 373 3.01 -7.50 -23.56
CA GLU A 373 3.28 -8.44 -22.47
C GLU A 373 2.04 -9.28 -22.19
N THR A 374 2.21 -10.60 -22.08
CA THR A 374 1.12 -11.55 -21.82
C THR A 374 1.20 -12.15 -20.43
N SER A 375 0.03 -12.47 -19.86
CA SER A 375 -0.11 -13.21 -18.61
C SER A 375 -0.95 -14.46 -18.84
N TYR A 376 -0.53 -15.57 -18.25
CA TYR A 376 -1.23 -16.84 -18.29
C TYR A 376 -1.91 -17.05 -16.93
N ARG A 377 -3.24 -17.00 -16.89
CA ARG A 377 -4.05 -17.14 -15.68
C ARG A 377 -4.61 -18.53 -15.59
N VAL A 378 -4.35 -19.21 -14.48
CA VAL A 378 -4.90 -20.55 -14.20
C VAL A 378 -6.19 -20.36 -13.43
N ARG A 379 -7.29 -20.91 -13.96
CA ARG A 379 -8.64 -20.71 -13.46
C ARG A 379 -9.42 -22.01 -13.37
N LEU A 380 -10.37 -22.08 -12.41
CA LEU A 380 -11.29 -23.20 -12.21
C LEU A 380 -12.73 -22.72 -12.39
N GLY A 381 -13.59 -23.61 -12.82
CA GLY A 381 -15.02 -23.36 -13.08
C GLY A 381 -15.35 -23.24 -14.58
N PRO A 382 -16.51 -22.66 -14.96
CA PRO A 382 -17.34 -21.73 -14.17
C PRO A 382 -18.27 -22.41 -13.17
N TYR A 383 -18.60 -21.70 -12.07
CA TYR A 383 -19.55 -22.09 -11.04
C TYR A 383 -20.78 -21.21 -11.10
N THR A 384 -21.97 -21.78 -10.97
CA THR A 384 -23.23 -21.04 -11.12
C THR A 384 -23.61 -20.27 -9.86
N GLN A 385 -23.19 -20.75 -8.68
CA GLN A 385 -23.52 -20.17 -7.39
C GLN A 385 -22.27 -19.73 -6.62
N LEU A 386 -22.38 -18.61 -5.90
CA LEU A 386 -21.30 -18.10 -5.05
C LEU A 386 -20.94 -19.09 -3.91
N SER A 387 -21.93 -19.75 -3.34
CA SER A 387 -21.75 -20.78 -2.30
C SER A 387 -20.92 -21.96 -2.80
N GLU A 388 -21.17 -22.42 -4.02
CA GLU A 388 -20.39 -23.47 -4.67
C GLU A 388 -18.92 -23.01 -4.88
N ALA A 389 -18.73 -21.83 -5.46
CA ALA A 389 -17.40 -21.25 -5.62
C ALA A 389 -16.63 -21.13 -4.30
N GLN A 390 -17.33 -20.75 -3.21
CA GLN A 390 -16.73 -20.67 -1.86
C GLN A 390 -16.31 -22.04 -1.31
N GLN A 391 -17.11 -23.08 -1.52
CA GLN A 391 -16.77 -24.46 -1.13
C GLN A 391 -15.52 -24.94 -1.87
N ILE A 392 -15.45 -24.73 -3.19
CA ILE A 392 -14.29 -25.09 -4.00
C ILE A 392 -13.02 -24.33 -3.58
N VAL A 393 -13.11 -23.06 -3.15
CA VAL A 393 -11.96 -22.33 -2.57
C VAL A 393 -11.38 -23.05 -1.36
N GLN A 394 -12.24 -23.57 -0.47
CA GLN A 394 -11.79 -24.32 0.71
C GLN A 394 -11.16 -25.67 0.32
N GLU A 395 -11.74 -26.35 -0.64
CA GLU A 395 -11.25 -27.61 -1.16
C GLU A 395 -9.89 -27.45 -1.88
N VAL A 396 -9.76 -26.46 -2.76
CA VAL A 396 -8.49 -26.08 -3.40
C VAL A 396 -7.40 -25.81 -2.37
N PHE A 397 -7.72 -25.05 -1.32
CA PHE A 397 -6.76 -24.77 -0.26
C PHE A 397 -6.36 -26.03 0.53
N LYS A 398 -7.33 -26.88 0.85
CA LYS A 398 -7.11 -28.14 1.58
C LYS A 398 -6.21 -29.10 0.78
N GLU A 399 -6.49 -29.26 -0.52
CA GLU A 399 -5.86 -30.26 -1.37
C GLU A 399 -4.49 -29.80 -1.94
N SER A 400 -4.30 -28.49 -2.13
CA SER A 400 -3.10 -27.96 -2.82
C SER A 400 -2.31 -26.93 -2.02
N GLY A 401 -2.87 -26.39 -0.95
CA GLY A 401 -2.31 -25.22 -0.25
C GLY A 401 -2.38 -23.91 -1.03
N HIS A 402 -2.94 -23.92 -2.26
CA HIS A 402 -3.11 -22.72 -3.07
C HIS A 402 -4.35 -21.95 -2.66
N ARG A 403 -4.25 -20.62 -2.72
CA ARG A 403 -5.41 -19.74 -2.49
C ARG A 403 -6.04 -19.39 -3.81
N ALA A 404 -7.35 -19.59 -3.92
CA ALA A 404 -8.13 -19.18 -5.07
C ALA A 404 -8.85 -17.86 -4.81
N ILE A 405 -9.01 -17.04 -5.85
CA ILE A 405 -9.75 -15.78 -5.82
C ILE A 405 -11.03 -15.98 -6.62
N ILE A 406 -12.19 -15.68 -6.02
CA ILE A 406 -13.48 -15.73 -6.72
C ILE A 406 -13.65 -14.46 -7.56
N LEU A 407 -13.95 -14.62 -8.84
CA LEU A 407 -14.19 -13.54 -9.79
C LEU A 407 -15.57 -13.75 -10.45
N PRO A 408 -16.33 -12.67 -10.75
CA PRO A 408 -17.50 -12.78 -11.63
C PRO A 408 -17.09 -13.26 -13.02
N ASN A 409 -17.85 -14.16 -13.63
CA ASN A 409 -17.55 -14.71 -14.96
C ASN A 409 -17.68 -13.65 -16.08
N SER A 410 -18.48 -12.60 -15.87
CA SER A 410 -18.62 -11.46 -16.79
C SER A 410 -17.34 -10.64 -17.02
N MET A 411 -16.29 -10.85 -16.22
CA MET A 411 -14.98 -10.23 -16.44
C MET A 411 -14.10 -10.98 -17.46
N THR A 412 -14.63 -11.99 -18.15
CA THR A 412 -13.86 -12.83 -19.09
C THR A 412 -14.21 -12.58 -20.56
N SER A 413 -14.80 -11.44 -20.90
CA SER A 413 -15.46 -11.15 -22.19
C SER A 413 -14.58 -11.05 -23.44
N ASP A 414 -13.32 -11.56 -23.41
CA ASP A 414 -12.50 -11.68 -24.63
C ASP A 414 -12.11 -13.13 -25.00
N THR A 415 -12.85 -14.15 -24.51
CA THR A 415 -12.39 -15.55 -24.51
C THR A 415 -13.10 -16.54 -25.42
N ASP A 416 -14.04 -16.14 -26.24
CA ASP A 416 -14.76 -17.10 -27.15
C ASP A 416 -13.86 -17.69 -28.27
N ALA A 417 -12.67 -17.17 -28.48
CA ALA A 417 -11.76 -17.62 -29.52
C ALA A 417 -10.88 -18.84 -29.14
N ILE A 418 -10.77 -19.21 -27.84
CA ILE A 418 -9.83 -20.28 -27.41
C ILE A 418 -10.54 -21.59 -27.01
N ARG A 419 -11.83 -21.56 -26.72
CA ARG A 419 -12.61 -22.77 -26.38
C ARG A 419 -12.71 -23.80 -27.52
N SER A 420 -12.47 -23.38 -28.78
CA SER A 420 -12.62 -24.25 -29.97
C SER A 420 -11.41 -25.12 -30.29
N GLN A 421 -10.30 -25.04 -29.54
CA GLN A 421 -9.05 -25.77 -29.85
C GLN A 421 -8.69 -26.91 -28.88
N ILE A 422 -9.48 -27.14 -27.83
CA ILE A 422 -9.24 -28.28 -26.91
C ILE A 422 -10.45 -29.23 -27.09
N GLY A 423 -10.22 -30.28 -27.85
CA GLY A 423 -11.19 -31.37 -28.01
C GLY A 423 -11.52 -32.06 -26.67
N PRO A 424 -12.66 -32.83 -26.64
CA PRO A 424 -13.07 -33.51 -25.41
C PRO A 424 -12.01 -34.49 -24.95
N PRO A 425 -11.83 -34.68 -23.61
CA PRO A 425 -10.89 -35.67 -23.10
C PRO A 425 -11.27 -37.07 -23.53
N LEU A 426 -10.26 -37.82 -23.99
CA LEU A 426 -10.32 -39.25 -24.22
C LEU A 426 -10.35 -40.03 -22.92
#